data_8a8c9f109004dd1a867d381237ae857e
#
_entry.id   8a8c9f109004dd1a867d381237ae857e
#
_cell.length_a   1.000
_cell.length_b   1.000
_cell.length_c   1.000
_cell.angle_alpha   90.00
_cell.angle_beta   90.00
_cell.angle_gamma   90.00
#
_symmetry.space_group_name_H-M   'P 1'
#
loop_
_entity.id
_entity.type
_entity.pdbx_description
1 polymer ?
#
loop_
_entity_poly.entity_id
_entity_poly.type
_entity_poly.pdbx_seq_one_letter_code
_entity_poly.pdbx_strand_id
1 'polypeptide(L)'
;MRPLLHASLVNDRYGDPAVYIETLFEKHALLFDLGDISVLTPRKIRRIEQVFVSHAHIDHFFGFDLLLRVLVGREQTVHIFGPEGLIDRVCHKLQAYQWNLVDRFLCDLIFDVSEFGSSGLARAARLRLKNAFGEEKREIKALPEGVIYDEPSFQVSAAVLEHRIPCLAFALQERVHVNIWRNRLTEWNLPVGPWLHELKRAVVNGLPDDHTIDIPTSKQQPVRKIPLGELRAVLTVTPGQKIGYVTDAADTVANRQAIVDLVDRADLLFIEAAFAAADAELAK
;
A
#
# COMPACT_ATOMS: atom_id res chain seq x y z
N MET A 1 -12.75 3.61 -17.94
CA MET A 1 -11.53 2.88 -17.54
C MET A 1 -11.68 2.55 -16.05
N ARG A 2 -11.38 1.34 -15.58
CA ARG A 2 -11.41 1.05 -14.14
C ARG A 2 -9.96 1.06 -13.67
N PRO A 3 -9.57 1.98 -12.75
CA PRO A 3 -8.22 2.01 -12.21
C PRO A 3 -7.90 0.69 -11.46
N LEU A 4 -6.64 0.33 -11.39
CA LEU A 4 -6.18 -0.85 -10.64
C LEU A 4 -6.37 -0.63 -9.14
N LEU A 5 -6.17 0.59 -8.69
CA LEU A 5 -6.20 1.00 -7.30
C LEU A 5 -7.48 1.78 -6.99
N HIS A 6 -8.22 1.32 -5.99
CA HIS A 6 -9.43 2.00 -5.50
C HIS A 6 -9.20 2.52 -4.09
N ALA A 7 -8.92 3.80 -3.98
CA ALA A 7 -8.76 4.47 -2.71
C ALA A 7 -10.12 4.96 -2.18
N SER A 8 -10.32 4.80 -0.88
CA SER A 8 -11.50 5.31 -0.17
C SER A 8 -11.12 5.71 1.25
N LEU A 9 -11.68 6.82 1.73
CA LEU A 9 -11.64 7.15 3.16
C LEU A 9 -12.33 6.01 3.93
N VAL A 10 -11.70 5.56 5.02
CA VAL A 10 -12.28 4.55 5.91
C VAL A 10 -13.38 5.17 6.73
N ASN A 11 -13.12 6.32 7.30
CA ASN A 11 -14.06 7.19 8.00
C ASN A 11 -14.56 8.28 7.04
N ASP A 12 -15.49 9.09 7.47
CA ASP A 12 -15.82 10.27 6.72
C ASP A 12 -14.71 11.34 6.83
N ARG A 13 -14.90 12.49 6.22
CA ARG A 13 -13.93 13.60 6.22
C ARG A 13 -13.70 14.25 7.60
N TYR A 14 -14.40 13.84 8.64
CA TYR A 14 -14.32 14.36 10.00
C TYR A 14 -13.88 13.32 11.03
N GLY A 15 -13.74 12.05 10.62
CA GLY A 15 -13.27 10.98 11.48
C GLY A 15 -11.76 10.82 11.41
N ASP A 16 -11.24 9.92 12.25
CA ASP A 16 -9.81 9.64 12.31
C ASP A 16 -9.24 9.28 10.94
N PRO A 17 -8.06 9.79 10.60
CA PRO A 17 -7.47 9.58 9.29
C PRO A 17 -7.15 8.12 8.98
N ALA A 18 -7.74 7.61 7.91
CA ALA A 18 -7.38 6.32 7.33
C ALA A 18 -7.86 6.24 5.88
N VAL A 19 -6.98 5.87 4.94
CA VAL A 19 -7.33 5.63 3.54
C VAL A 19 -7.04 4.19 3.17
N TYR A 20 -8.09 3.44 2.84
CA TYR A 20 -8.02 2.06 2.40
C TYR A 20 -7.95 1.98 0.88
N ILE A 21 -6.94 1.28 0.36
CA ILE A 21 -6.71 1.12 -1.07
C ILE A 21 -6.86 -0.35 -1.45
N GLU A 22 -7.91 -0.66 -2.19
CA GLU A 22 -8.11 -1.99 -2.77
C GLU A 22 -7.38 -2.13 -4.10
N THR A 23 -6.64 -3.21 -4.25
CA THR A 23 -6.15 -3.65 -5.54
C THR A 23 -7.20 -4.54 -6.22
N LEU A 24 -7.61 -4.20 -7.45
CA LEU A 24 -8.73 -4.90 -8.12
C LEU A 24 -8.40 -6.34 -8.51
N PHE A 25 -7.14 -6.65 -8.80
CA PHE A 25 -6.74 -7.93 -9.36
C PHE A 25 -5.85 -8.75 -8.43
N GLU A 26 -5.51 -8.21 -7.28
CA GLU A 26 -4.70 -8.85 -6.27
C GLU A 26 -5.51 -9.04 -4.99
N LYS A 27 -5.08 -9.95 -4.13
CA LYS A 27 -5.82 -10.27 -2.91
C LYS A 27 -5.45 -9.37 -1.73
N HIS A 28 -4.49 -8.48 -1.90
CA HIS A 28 -4.01 -7.58 -0.86
C HIS A 28 -4.64 -6.18 -0.96
N ALA A 29 -4.47 -5.40 0.06
CA ALA A 29 -4.86 -4.01 0.15
C ALA A 29 -3.79 -3.23 0.92
N LEU A 30 -3.73 -1.92 0.66
CA LEU A 30 -2.88 -1.00 1.38
C LEU A 30 -3.72 -0.12 2.30
N LEU A 31 -3.11 0.39 3.36
CA LEU A 31 -3.72 1.34 4.26
C LEU A 31 -2.75 2.51 4.51
N PHE A 32 -3.23 3.73 4.32
CA PHE A 32 -2.56 4.92 4.82
C PHE A 32 -3.22 5.33 6.13
N ASP A 33 -2.42 5.43 7.16
CA ASP A 33 -2.75 5.58 8.57
C ASP A 33 -3.68 4.50 9.17
N LEU A 34 -3.65 4.42 10.47
CA LEU A 34 -4.35 3.48 11.33
C LEU A 34 -5.20 4.25 12.36
N GLY A 35 -6.02 5.19 11.89
CA GLY A 35 -7.07 5.78 12.71
C GLY A 35 -8.13 4.76 13.07
N ASP A 36 -9.37 5.17 13.29
CA ASP A 36 -10.43 4.20 13.56
C ASP A 36 -10.74 3.36 12.31
N ILE A 37 -10.34 2.12 12.31
CA ILE A 37 -10.63 1.13 11.25
C ILE A 37 -11.78 0.19 11.60
N SER A 38 -12.58 0.49 12.63
CA SER A 38 -13.67 -0.36 13.11
C SER A 38 -14.81 -0.52 12.08
N VAL A 39 -14.94 0.42 11.16
CA VAL A 39 -15.92 0.36 10.06
C VAL A 39 -15.50 -0.60 8.95
N LEU A 40 -14.22 -1.01 8.90
CA LEU A 40 -13.77 -2.03 7.97
C LEU A 40 -14.23 -3.41 8.42
N THR A 41 -14.80 -4.17 7.48
CA THR A 41 -15.12 -5.57 7.79
C THR A 41 -13.86 -6.39 8.06
N PRO A 42 -13.92 -7.46 8.88
CA PRO A 42 -12.78 -8.36 9.09
C PRO A 42 -12.20 -8.93 7.78
N ARG A 43 -13.02 -9.06 6.74
CA ARG A 43 -12.58 -9.49 5.41
C ARG A 43 -11.67 -8.44 4.76
N LYS A 44 -11.98 -7.15 4.89
CA LYS A 44 -11.15 -6.05 4.38
C LYS A 44 -9.85 -5.94 5.17
N ILE A 45 -9.93 -5.98 6.51
CA ILE A 45 -8.74 -5.92 7.39
C ILE A 45 -7.76 -7.05 7.06
N ARG A 46 -8.24 -8.27 6.80
CA ARG A 46 -7.37 -9.42 6.42
C ARG A 46 -6.68 -9.28 5.06
N ARG A 47 -7.06 -8.34 4.24
CA ARG A 47 -6.38 -8.04 2.97
C ARG A 47 -5.26 -7.04 3.12
N ILE A 48 -5.15 -6.36 4.26
CA ILE A 48 -4.11 -5.35 4.52
C ILE A 48 -2.77 -6.07 4.65
N GLU A 49 -1.88 -5.81 3.71
CA GLU A 49 -0.50 -6.33 3.72
C GLU A 49 0.53 -5.19 3.82
N GLN A 50 0.16 -3.96 3.46
CA GLN A 50 1.00 -2.80 3.59
C GLN A 50 0.25 -1.71 4.36
N VAL A 51 0.92 -1.12 5.35
CA VAL A 51 0.44 0.01 6.15
C VAL A 51 1.50 1.11 6.13
N PHE A 52 1.09 2.31 5.82
CA PHE A 52 1.94 3.50 5.80
C PHE A 52 1.42 4.48 6.85
N VAL A 53 2.18 4.63 7.93
CA VAL A 53 1.82 5.49 9.07
C VAL A 53 2.50 6.83 8.91
N SER A 54 1.72 7.90 8.83
CA SER A 54 2.24 9.26 8.73
C SER A 54 3.02 9.65 9.98
N HIS A 55 2.43 9.42 11.14
CA HIS A 55 3.05 9.62 12.46
C HIS A 55 2.25 8.90 13.54
N ALA A 56 2.75 8.87 14.77
CA ALA A 56 2.17 8.05 15.83
C ALA A 56 1.32 8.84 16.84
N HIS A 57 0.57 9.88 16.41
CA HIS A 57 -0.51 10.42 17.21
C HIS A 57 -1.65 9.41 17.33
N ILE A 58 -2.51 9.58 18.31
CA ILE A 58 -3.50 8.56 18.68
C ILE A 58 -4.51 8.32 17.54
N ASP A 59 -4.96 9.36 16.90
CA ASP A 59 -5.92 9.36 15.80
C ASP A 59 -5.37 8.79 14.48
N HIS A 60 -4.04 8.67 14.36
CA HIS A 60 -3.36 8.05 13.22
C HIS A 60 -2.87 6.62 13.50
N PHE A 61 -2.91 6.16 14.76
CA PHE A 61 -2.32 4.87 15.14
C PHE A 61 -3.19 4.04 16.10
N PHE A 62 -4.35 4.52 16.49
CA PHE A 62 -5.27 3.83 17.40
C PHE A 62 -5.74 2.48 16.84
N GLY A 63 -6.00 2.39 15.56
CA GLY A 63 -6.51 1.19 14.87
C GLY A 63 -5.56 0.00 14.84
N PHE A 64 -4.27 0.17 15.24
CA PHE A 64 -3.31 -0.94 15.29
C PHE A 64 -3.79 -2.11 16.15
N ASP A 65 -4.42 -1.83 17.29
CA ASP A 65 -4.91 -2.88 18.18
C ASP A 65 -6.02 -3.71 17.54
N LEU A 66 -6.90 -3.09 16.75
CA LEU A 66 -7.92 -3.80 15.99
C LEU A 66 -7.32 -4.62 14.84
N LEU A 67 -6.36 -4.07 14.12
CA LEU A 67 -5.61 -4.80 13.10
C LEU A 67 -4.98 -6.06 13.70
N LEU A 68 -4.21 -5.91 14.79
CA LEU A 68 -3.62 -7.01 15.55
C LEU A 68 -4.68 -8.04 15.95
N ARG A 69 -5.78 -7.59 16.57
CA ARG A 69 -6.85 -8.47 17.07
C ARG A 69 -7.49 -9.32 15.97
N VAL A 70 -7.66 -8.76 14.76
CA VAL A 70 -8.25 -9.49 13.62
C VAL A 70 -7.26 -10.47 13.00
N LEU A 71 -5.96 -10.17 13.04
CA LEU A 71 -4.92 -10.96 12.37
C LEU A 71 -4.30 -12.04 13.26
N VAL A 72 -4.30 -11.88 14.58
CA VAL A 72 -3.79 -12.92 15.50
C VAL A 72 -4.42 -14.28 15.20
N GLY A 73 -3.58 -15.30 15.08
CA GLY A 73 -3.99 -16.66 14.75
C GLY A 73 -4.11 -16.92 13.24
N ARG A 74 -3.53 -16.07 12.39
CA ARG A 74 -3.47 -16.22 10.93
C ARG A 74 -2.05 -16.23 10.44
N GLU A 75 -1.79 -16.96 9.35
CA GLU A 75 -0.54 -16.91 8.62
C GLU A 75 -0.55 -15.67 7.74
N GLN A 76 0.11 -14.61 8.17
CA GLN A 76 0.16 -13.34 7.43
C GLN A 76 1.40 -12.53 7.79
N THR A 77 1.95 -11.83 6.80
CA THR A 77 2.94 -10.78 7.01
C THR A 77 2.32 -9.43 6.65
N VAL A 78 2.46 -8.45 7.54
CA VAL A 78 2.08 -7.07 7.31
C VAL A 78 3.33 -6.21 7.34
N HIS A 79 3.58 -5.48 6.26
CA HIS A 79 4.66 -4.51 6.17
C HIS A 79 4.16 -3.15 6.66
N ILE A 80 4.80 -2.60 7.69
CA ILE A 80 4.44 -1.31 8.27
C ILE A 80 5.59 -0.35 8.04
N PHE A 81 5.28 0.79 7.46
CA PHE A 81 6.23 1.86 7.15
C PHE A 81 5.82 3.12 7.89
N GLY A 82 6.77 3.89 8.39
CA GLY A 82 6.49 5.17 9.01
C GLY A 82 7.75 5.91 9.43
N PRO A 83 7.62 7.01 10.16
CA PRO A 83 8.75 7.83 10.56
C PRO A 83 9.65 7.14 11.58
N GLU A 84 10.81 7.73 11.83
CA GLU A 84 11.74 7.31 12.88
C GLU A 84 11.04 7.22 14.25
N GLY A 85 11.30 6.13 14.99
CA GLY A 85 10.66 5.80 16.25
C GLY A 85 9.39 4.96 16.15
N LEU A 86 8.91 4.62 14.94
CA LEU A 86 7.71 3.81 14.76
C LEU A 86 7.91 2.37 15.27
N ILE A 87 9.08 1.76 15.07
CA ILE A 87 9.38 0.40 15.55
C ILE A 87 9.13 0.30 17.05
N ASP A 88 9.65 1.26 17.82
CA ASP A 88 9.48 1.26 19.26
C ASP A 88 8.00 1.42 19.65
N ARG A 89 7.22 2.22 18.91
CA ARG A 89 5.76 2.37 19.15
C ARG A 89 5.00 1.08 18.89
N VAL A 90 5.32 0.38 17.78
CA VAL A 90 4.73 -0.94 17.48
C VAL A 90 5.13 -1.96 18.55
N CYS A 91 6.39 -2.01 18.97
CA CYS A 91 6.86 -2.87 20.06
C CYS A 91 6.08 -2.62 21.36
N HIS A 92 5.91 -1.36 21.78
CA HIS A 92 5.17 -1.02 23.00
C HIS A 92 3.70 -1.44 22.91
N LYS A 93 3.03 -1.25 21.75
CA LYS A 93 1.67 -1.73 21.53
C LYS A 93 1.56 -3.26 21.66
N LEU A 94 2.47 -3.99 21.05
CA LEU A 94 2.50 -5.44 21.11
C LEU A 94 2.80 -5.96 22.52
N GLN A 95 3.71 -5.32 23.24
CA GLN A 95 4.09 -5.68 24.60
C GLN A 95 3.04 -5.28 25.67
N ALA A 96 2.05 -4.46 25.32
CA ALA A 96 0.92 -4.18 26.19
C ALA A 96 0.06 -5.44 26.46
N TYR A 97 0.21 -6.50 25.65
CA TYR A 97 -0.50 -7.77 25.78
C TYR A 97 0.42 -8.89 26.27
N GLN A 98 -0.18 -9.96 26.83
CA GLN A 98 0.56 -11.15 27.26
C GLN A 98 0.54 -12.22 26.19
N TRP A 99 1.71 -12.73 25.81
CA TRP A 99 1.92 -13.71 24.74
C TRP A 99 2.32 -15.10 25.27
N ASN A 100 1.82 -15.49 26.45
CA ASN A 100 2.14 -16.76 27.14
C ASN A 100 1.57 -18.01 26.44
N LEU A 101 0.76 -17.85 25.38
CA LEU A 101 0.14 -18.97 24.65
C LEU A 101 0.62 -19.07 23.19
N VAL A 102 1.74 -18.47 22.85
CA VAL A 102 2.26 -18.46 21.45
C VAL A 102 2.48 -19.84 20.89
N ASP A 103 2.87 -20.83 21.72
CA ASP A 103 3.09 -22.22 21.30
C ASP A 103 1.81 -22.92 20.80
N ARG A 104 0.64 -22.39 21.13
CA ARG A 104 -0.66 -22.94 20.69
C ARG A 104 -1.06 -22.51 19.31
N PHE A 105 -0.43 -21.49 18.74
CA PHE A 105 -0.73 -21.03 17.40
C PHE A 105 0.00 -21.88 16.36
N LEU A 106 -0.75 -22.43 15.39
CA LEU A 106 -0.20 -23.19 14.27
C LEU A 106 0.41 -22.28 13.19
N CYS A 107 -0.05 -21.04 13.13
CA CYS A 107 0.34 -20.03 12.15
C CYS A 107 1.16 -18.92 12.80
N ASP A 108 1.82 -18.12 11.97
CA ASP A 108 2.65 -17.00 12.40
C ASP A 108 2.15 -15.68 11.82
N LEU A 109 1.87 -14.72 12.67
CA LEU A 109 1.63 -13.34 12.30
C LEU A 109 2.94 -12.57 12.40
N ILE A 110 3.32 -11.91 11.32
CA ILE A 110 4.58 -11.15 11.23
C ILE A 110 4.25 -9.69 10.93
N PHE A 111 4.82 -8.79 11.71
CA PHE A 111 4.91 -7.37 11.39
C PHE A 111 6.37 -7.07 11.00
N ASP A 112 6.58 -6.70 9.74
CA ASP A 112 7.83 -6.17 9.23
C ASP A 112 7.74 -4.66 9.24
N VAL A 113 8.40 -4.02 10.21
CA VAL A 113 8.34 -2.57 10.42
C VAL A 113 9.59 -1.91 9.88
N SER A 114 9.44 -0.85 9.10
CA SER A 114 10.54 -0.07 8.53
C SER A 114 10.35 1.41 8.82
N GLU A 115 11.42 2.06 9.27
CA GLU A 115 11.46 3.49 9.55
C GLU A 115 12.10 4.26 8.40
N PHE A 116 11.49 5.38 8.05
CA PHE A 116 11.93 6.28 7.00
C PHE A 116 12.22 7.66 7.57
N GLY A 117 13.39 8.18 7.24
CA GLY A 117 13.85 9.52 7.62
C GLY A 117 14.36 10.30 6.41
N SER A 118 15.00 11.43 6.65
CA SER A 118 15.54 12.34 5.61
C SER A 118 16.57 11.68 4.70
N SER A 119 17.24 10.61 5.16
CA SER A 119 18.22 9.84 4.37
C SER A 119 17.62 8.56 3.72
N GLY A 120 16.30 8.38 3.74
CA GLY A 120 15.62 7.18 3.25
C GLY A 120 15.29 6.19 4.36
N LEU A 121 15.21 4.88 4.03
CA LEU A 121 14.99 3.83 5.03
C LEU A 121 16.18 3.75 5.99
N ALA A 122 15.92 3.95 7.30
CA ALA A 122 16.94 4.09 8.32
C ALA A 122 17.06 2.85 9.23
N ARG A 123 15.95 2.21 9.58
CA ARG A 123 15.89 1.05 10.48
C ARG A 123 14.79 0.10 10.04
N ALA A 124 14.98 -1.21 10.23
CA ALA A 124 13.94 -2.21 9.97
C ALA A 124 13.99 -3.31 11.03
N ALA A 125 12.82 -3.78 11.45
CA ALA A 125 12.66 -4.84 12.42
C ALA A 125 11.55 -5.80 12.00
N ARG A 126 11.68 -7.06 12.42
CA ARG A 126 10.65 -8.09 12.32
C ARG A 126 10.15 -8.42 13.71
N LEU A 127 8.83 -8.42 13.85
CA LEU A 127 8.11 -8.74 15.07
C LEU A 127 7.15 -9.88 14.75
N ARG A 128 7.41 -11.08 15.27
CA ARG A 128 6.63 -12.27 14.94
C ARG A 128 5.95 -12.89 16.15
N LEU A 129 4.72 -13.36 15.96
CA LEU A 129 3.90 -13.97 17.01
C LEU A 129 4.62 -15.14 17.68
N LYS A 130 5.24 -16.04 16.90
CA LYS A 130 5.97 -17.22 17.43
C LYS A 130 7.17 -16.87 18.31
N ASN A 131 7.65 -15.63 18.23
CA ASN A 131 8.70 -15.10 19.13
C ASN A 131 8.12 -14.08 20.13
N ALA A 132 6.82 -14.20 20.47
CA ALA A 132 6.12 -13.26 21.36
C ALA A 132 6.34 -11.78 20.97
N PHE A 133 6.49 -11.52 19.68
CA PHE A 133 6.81 -10.23 19.10
C PHE A 133 8.10 -9.59 19.63
N GLY A 134 9.08 -10.41 20.01
CA GLY A 134 10.44 -9.93 20.26
C GLY A 134 11.04 -9.29 19.01
N GLU A 135 11.78 -8.18 19.19
CA GLU A 135 12.40 -7.47 18.08
C GLU A 135 13.54 -8.29 17.46
N GLU A 136 13.43 -8.54 16.16
CA GLU A 136 14.48 -9.12 15.32
C GLU A 136 14.92 -8.06 14.30
N LYS A 137 16.22 -7.71 14.30
CA LYS A 137 16.76 -6.76 13.30
C LYS A 137 16.65 -7.31 11.90
N ARG A 138 16.29 -6.47 10.94
CA ARG A 138 16.24 -6.80 9.52
C ARG A 138 17.23 -5.96 8.73
N GLU A 139 17.73 -6.55 7.67
CA GLU A 139 18.48 -5.80 6.66
C GLU A 139 17.55 -4.84 5.91
N ILE A 140 18.06 -3.67 5.61
CA ILE A 140 17.35 -2.64 4.85
C ILE A 140 17.70 -2.84 3.37
N LYS A 141 16.68 -3.01 2.54
CA LYS A 141 16.84 -3.00 1.09
C LYS A 141 17.08 -1.56 0.63
N ALA A 142 18.17 -1.33 -0.07
CA ALA A 142 18.41 -0.03 -0.70
C ALA A 142 17.31 0.24 -1.76
N LEU A 143 16.64 1.38 -1.64
CA LEU A 143 15.65 1.87 -2.58
C LEU A 143 16.11 3.22 -3.16
N PRO A 144 15.56 3.66 -4.30
CA PRO A 144 15.80 5.01 -4.82
C PRO A 144 15.42 6.08 -3.78
N GLU A 145 16.03 7.25 -3.91
CA GLU A 145 15.73 8.39 -3.03
C GLU A 145 14.23 8.70 -2.99
N GLY A 146 13.70 8.94 -1.80
CA GLY A 146 12.29 9.22 -1.57
C GLY A 146 11.36 8.01 -1.68
N VAL A 147 11.86 6.84 -2.10
CA VAL A 147 11.04 5.62 -2.21
C VAL A 147 11.06 4.86 -0.89
N ILE A 148 9.88 4.53 -0.37
CA ILE A 148 9.71 3.76 0.87
C ILE A 148 9.29 2.32 0.61
N TYR A 149 8.59 2.08 -0.51
CA TYR A 149 8.13 0.75 -0.91
C TYR A 149 8.11 0.62 -2.44
N ASP A 150 8.53 -0.53 -2.95
CA ASP A 150 8.67 -0.75 -4.39
C ASP A 150 8.26 -2.17 -4.78
N GLU A 151 7.24 -2.26 -5.65
CA GLU A 151 6.73 -3.48 -6.28
C GLU A 151 6.62 -3.33 -7.80
N PRO A 152 6.52 -4.44 -8.56
CA PRO A 152 6.37 -4.37 -10.01
C PRO A 152 5.14 -3.59 -10.48
N SER A 153 4.04 -3.60 -9.71
CA SER A 153 2.76 -2.96 -10.07
C SER A 153 2.67 -1.50 -9.63
N PHE A 154 3.27 -1.16 -8.51
CA PHE A 154 3.24 0.20 -7.95
C PHE A 154 4.46 0.50 -7.08
N GLN A 155 4.63 1.77 -6.78
CA GLN A 155 5.67 2.29 -5.91
C GLN A 155 5.05 3.28 -4.93
N VAL A 156 5.55 3.32 -3.70
CA VAL A 156 5.19 4.36 -2.74
C VAL A 156 6.41 5.20 -2.43
N SER A 157 6.26 6.51 -2.62
CA SER A 157 7.24 7.51 -2.21
C SER A 157 6.78 8.22 -0.96
N ALA A 158 7.73 8.71 -0.16
CA ALA A 158 7.44 9.47 1.06
C ALA A 158 8.28 10.75 1.10
N ALA A 159 7.73 11.79 1.72
CA ALA A 159 8.43 13.01 2.09
C ALA A 159 8.30 13.22 3.59
N VAL A 160 9.41 13.63 4.23
CA VAL A 160 9.42 14.00 5.64
C VAL A 160 8.90 15.43 5.76
N LEU A 161 7.89 15.62 6.61
CA LEU A 161 7.29 16.91 6.91
C LEU A 161 7.53 17.30 8.36
N GLU A 162 7.55 18.59 8.61
CA GLU A 162 7.63 19.16 9.95
C GLU A 162 6.22 19.23 10.56
N HIS A 163 6.05 18.61 11.72
CA HIS A 163 4.83 18.63 12.53
C HIS A 163 5.18 18.55 14.04
N ARG A 164 6.24 19.26 14.49
CA ARG A 164 6.85 19.17 15.85
C ARG A 164 7.35 17.75 16.21
N ILE A 165 6.94 16.73 15.46
CA ILE A 165 7.45 15.36 15.44
C ILE A 165 7.67 14.97 13.98
N PRO A 166 8.50 13.94 13.69
CA PRO A 166 8.62 13.43 12.32
C PRO A 166 7.27 12.96 11.81
N CYS A 167 6.82 13.53 10.69
CA CYS A 167 5.61 13.17 9.99
C CYS A 167 5.93 12.86 8.53
N LEU A 168 5.23 11.91 7.91
CA LEU A 168 5.42 11.52 6.53
C LEU A 168 4.16 11.83 5.71
N ALA A 169 4.36 12.41 4.54
CA ALA A 169 3.39 12.37 3.46
C ALA A 169 3.75 11.25 2.48
N PHE A 170 2.76 10.73 1.77
CA PHE A 170 2.94 9.61 0.85
C PHE A 170 2.37 9.89 -0.53
N ALA A 171 3.01 9.31 -1.57
CA ALA A 171 2.46 9.22 -2.91
C ALA A 171 2.58 7.79 -3.41
N LEU A 172 1.43 7.19 -3.72
CA LEU A 172 1.33 5.87 -4.36
C LEU A 172 1.23 6.07 -5.86
N GLN A 173 2.16 5.51 -6.61
CA GLN A 173 2.21 5.58 -8.07
C GLN A 173 2.05 4.19 -8.67
N GLU A 174 0.94 3.92 -9.36
CA GLU A 174 0.82 2.76 -10.25
C GLU A 174 1.80 2.92 -11.41
N ARG A 175 2.61 1.89 -11.72
CA ARG A 175 3.64 2.02 -12.76
C ARG A 175 3.05 2.18 -14.15
N VAL A 176 2.17 1.26 -14.52
CA VAL A 176 1.50 1.26 -15.80
C VAL A 176 0.08 0.71 -15.67
N HIS A 177 -0.84 1.32 -16.39
CA HIS A 177 -2.21 0.81 -16.49
C HIS A 177 -2.39 0.04 -17.81
N VAL A 178 -2.75 -1.24 -17.71
CA VAL A 178 -2.97 -2.12 -18.85
C VAL A 178 -4.46 -2.25 -19.11
N ASN A 179 -4.93 -1.66 -20.21
CA ASN A 179 -6.29 -1.76 -20.66
C ASN A 179 -6.43 -2.79 -21.78
N ILE A 180 -7.36 -3.74 -21.64
CA ILE A 180 -7.61 -4.78 -22.65
C ILE A 180 -8.88 -4.45 -23.40
N TRP A 181 -8.79 -4.42 -24.74
CA TRP A 181 -9.90 -4.07 -25.62
C TRP A 181 -10.78 -5.28 -25.93
N ARG A 182 -12.01 -5.27 -25.42
CA ARG A 182 -12.98 -6.37 -25.63
C ARG A 182 -13.27 -6.65 -27.11
N ASN A 183 -13.43 -5.59 -27.92
CA ASN A 183 -13.64 -5.72 -29.35
C ASN A 183 -12.49 -6.46 -30.05
N ARG A 184 -11.24 -6.11 -29.70
CA ARG A 184 -10.04 -6.78 -30.25
C ARG A 184 -9.94 -8.24 -29.79
N LEU A 185 -10.33 -8.57 -28.56
CA LEU A 185 -10.43 -9.96 -28.12
C LEU A 185 -11.44 -10.74 -28.99
N THR A 186 -12.59 -10.14 -29.32
CA THR A 186 -13.60 -10.76 -30.19
C THR A 186 -13.08 -10.94 -31.60
N GLU A 187 -12.43 -9.94 -32.19
CA GLU A 187 -11.79 -10.00 -33.51
C GLU A 187 -10.76 -11.12 -33.62
N TRP A 188 -10.02 -11.36 -32.54
CA TRP A 188 -8.99 -12.40 -32.45
C TRP A 188 -9.54 -13.77 -31.99
N ASN A 189 -10.86 -13.91 -31.78
CA ASN A 189 -11.49 -15.09 -31.20
C ASN A 189 -10.86 -15.55 -29.89
N LEU A 190 -10.50 -14.58 -29.00
CA LEU A 190 -9.95 -14.83 -27.70
C LEU A 190 -11.05 -14.73 -26.63
N PRO A 191 -11.24 -15.76 -25.80
CA PRO A 191 -12.28 -15.74 -24.76
C PRO A 191 -11.86 -14.81 -23.60
N VAL A 192 -12.84 -14.16 -22.99
CA VAL A 192 -12.60 -13.46 -21.72
C VAL A 192 -12.44 -14.51 -20.61
N GLY A 193 -11.37 -14.42 -19.82
CA GLY A 193 -11.08 -15.41 -18.78
C GLY A 193 -9.92 -15.03 -17.87
N PRO A 194 -9.56 -15.92 -16.94
CA PRO A 194 -8.47 -15.68 -15.96
C PRO A 194 -7.11 -15.38 -16.58
N TRP A 195 -6.80 -15.89 -17.75
CA TRP A 195 -5.55 -15.64 -18.48
C TRP A 195 -5.29 -14.15 -18.75
N LEU A 196 -6.33 -13.31 -18.77
CA LEU A 196 -6.17 -11.86 -18.89
C LEU A 196 -5.43 -11.24 -17.68
N HIS A 197 -5.50 -11.86 -16.51
CA HIS A 197 -4.70 -11.44 -15.35
C HIS A 197 -3.23 -11.76 -15.56
N GLU A 198 -2.93 -12.94 -16.07
CA GLU A 198 -1.58 -13.34 -16.41
C GLU A 198 -0.98 -12.41 -17.46
N LEU A 199 -1.74 -12.11 -18.51
CA LEU A 199 -1.35 -11.15 -19.55
C LEU A 199 -1.02 -9.77 -18.93
N LYS A 200 -1.88 -9.23 -18.07
CA LYS A 200 -1.63 -7.95 -17.41
C LYS A 200 -0.37 -7.99 -16.56
N ARG A 201 -0.19 -9.05 -15.75
CA ARG A 201 1.01 -9.23 -14.93
C ARG A 201 2.27 -9.32 -15.78
N ALA A 202 2.24 -10.04 -16.88
CA ALA A 202 3.37 -10.15 -17.80
C ALA A 202 3.78 -8.79 -18.37
N VAL A 203 2.81 -7.95 -18.76
CA VAL A 203 3.05 -6.59 -19.25
C VAL A 203 3.60 -5.69 -18.16
N VAL A 204 2.99 -5.68 -16.96
CA VAL A 204 3.43 -4.87 -15.81
C VAL A 204 4.84 -5.24 -15.37
N ASN A 205 5.15 -6.53 -15.36
CA ASN A 205 6.49 -7.04 -15.01
C ASN A 205 7.53 -6.86 -16.12
N GLY A 206 7.15 -6.29 -17.27
CA GLY A 206 8.07 -6.06 -18.39
C GLY A 206 8.63 -7.35 -19.00
N LEU A 207 7.86 -8.45 -18.98
CA LEU A 207 8.32 -9.71 -19.56
C LEU A 207 8.58 -9.55 -21.07
N PRO A 208 9.53 -10.30 -21.63
CA PRO A 208 9.92 -10.18 -23.03
C PRO A 208 8.82 -10.62 -23.98
N ASP A 209 8.85 -10.15 -25.21
CA ASP A 209 7.78 -10.36 -26.18
C ASP A 209 7.63 -11.82 -26.64
N ASP A 210 8.63 -12.67 -26.47
CA ASP A 210 8.60 -14.11 -26.69
C ASP A 210 7.99 -14.92 -25.53
N HIS A 211 7.73 -14.29 -24.37
CA HIS A 211 7.01 -14.91 -23.27
C HIS A 211 5.63 -15.34 -23.71
N THR A 212 5.27 -16.61 -23.50
CA THR A 212 3.99 -17.16 -23.96
C THR A 212 2.93 -17.15 -22.86
N ILE A 213 1.72 -16.76 -23.23
CA ILE A 213 0.53 -16.79 -22.36
C ILE A 213 -0.36 -17.96 -22.79
N ASP A 214 -0.78 -18.76 -21.83
CA ASP A 214 -1.65 -19.91 -22.02
C ASP A 214 -3.13 -19.49 -22.05
N ILE A 215 -3.80 -19.62 -23.19
CA ILE A 215 -5.18 -19.18 -23.37
C ILE A 215 -6.08 -20.40 -23.51
N PRO A 216 -6.97 -20.68 -22.53
CA PRO A 216 -7.94 -21.77 -22.62
C PRO A 216 -9.01 -21.40 -23.66
N THR A 217 -9.16 -22.21 -24.70
CA THR A 217 -10.12 -21.95 -25.79
C THR A 217 -11.48 -22.60 -25.56
N SER A 218 -11.55 -23.77 -24.97
CA SER A 218 -12.77 -24.44 -24.45
C SER A 218 -12.42 -25.66 -23.61
N LYS A 219 -13.41 -26.25 -22.92
CA LYS A 219 -13.20 -27.49 -22.13
C LYS A 219 -12.70 -28.70 -22.93
N GLN A 220 -12.75 -28.64 -24.26
CA GLN A 220 -12.41 -29.75 -25.15
C GLN A 220 -11.31 -29.42 -26.17
N GLN A 221 -10.79 -28.20 -26.20
CA GLN A 221 -9.73 -27.81 -27.13
C GLN A 221 -8.38 -27.58 -26.39
N PRO A 222 -7.26 -27.82 -27.08
CA PRO A 222 -5.94 -27.58 -26.50
C PRO A 222 -5.74 -26.09 -26.13
N VAL A 223 -5.00 -25.86 -25.08
CA VAL A 223 -4.56 -24.51 -24.69
C VAL A 223 -3.77 -23.88 -25.84
N ARG A 224 -4.18 -22.69 -26.26
CA ARG A 224 -3.46 -21.92 -27.27
C ARG A 224 -2.38 -21.08 -26.59
N LYS A 225 -1.12 -21.30 -26.99
CA LYS A 225 0.02 -20.49 -26.52
C LYS A 225 0.25 -19.34 -27.48
N ILE A 226 0.18 -18.10 -27.00
CA ILE A 226 0.40 -16.91 -27.83
C ILE A 226 1.51 -16.07 -27.19
N PRO A 227 2.51 -15.64 -27.96
CA PRO A 227 3.56 -14.73 -27.48
C PRO A 227 3.00 -13.38 -27.01
N LEU A 228 3.59 -12.82 -25.96
CA LEU A 228 3.21 -11.52 -25.38
C LEU A 228 3.25 -10.40 -26.43
N GLY A 229 4.25 -10.41 -27.31
CA GLY A 229 4.40 -9.44 -28.39
C GLY A 229 3.17 -9.38 -29.31
N GLU A 230 2.59 -10.55 -29.66
CA GLU A 230 1.36 -10.60 -30.45
C GLU A 230 0.16 -10.07 -29.65
N LEU A 231 0.06 -10.43 -28.35
CA LEU A 231 -1.04 -10.01 -27.50
C LEU A 231 -1.02 -8.49 -27.17
N ARG A 232 0.08 -7.79 -27.42
CA ARG A 232 0.11 -6.32 -27.31
C ARG A 232 -0.90 -5.65 -28.26
N ALA A 233 -1.28 -6.30 -29.36
CA ALA A 233 -2.30 -5.78 -30.28
C ALA A 233 -3.71 -5.68 -29.66
N VAL A 234 -4.01 -6.46 -28.61
CA VAL A 234 -5.32 -6.46 -27.95
C VAL A 234 -5.35 -5.58 -26.69
N LEU A 235 -4.29 -4.87 -26.38
CA LEU A 235 -4.19 -4.02 -25.19
C LEU A 235 -3.63 -2.63 -25.50
N THR A 236 -3.74 -1.74 -24.53
CA THR A 236 -3.07 -0.44 -24.52
C THR A 236 -2.46 -0.24 -23.14
N VAL A 237 -1.23 0.25 -23.09
CA VAL A 237 -0.52 0.61 -21.87
C VAL A 237 -0.54 2.14 -21.76
N THR A 238 -0.98 2.64 -20.62
CA THR A 238 -1.00 4.07 -20.29
C THR A 238 -0.26 4.30 -18.98
N PRO A 239 0.15 5.55 -18.66
CA PRO A 239 0.61 5.88 -17.31
C PRO A 239 -0.38 5.41 -16.26
N GLY A 240 0.12 4.93 -15.14
CA GLY A 240 -0.71 4.49 -14.03
C GLY A 240 -1.23 5.67 -13.20
N GLN A 241 -2.16 5.39 -12.30
CA GLN A 241 -2.77 6.36 -11.40
C GLN A 241 -1.78 6.76 -10.29
N LYS A 242 -1.81 8.05 -9.92
CA LYS A 242 -1.08 8.57 -8.76
C LYS A 242 -2.05 9.04 -7.68
N ILE A 243 -1.82 8.58 -6.44
CA ILE A 243 -2.65 8.92 -5.27
C ILE A 243 -1.74 9.54 -4.22
N GLY A 244 -2.02 10.78 -3.83
CA GLY A 244 -1.36 11.49 -2.73
C GLY A 244 -2.11 11.34 -1.42
N TYR A 245 -1.37 11.24 -0.31
CA TYR A 245 -1.89 11.26 1.05
C TYR A 245 -1.02 12.17 1.91
N VAL A 246 -1.62 13.22 2.44
CA VAL A 246 -0.97 14.27 3.25
C VAL A 246 -1.85 14.56 4.45
N THR A 247 -1.31 14.41 5.65
CA THR A 247 -1.95 14.78 6.90
C THR A 247 -1.09 15.77 7.64
N ASP A 248 -1.45 16.13 8.82
CA ASP A 248 -0.76 16.98 9.80
C ASP A 248 0.60 17.52 9.35
N ALA A 249 0.61 18.72 8.87
CA ALA A 249 1.83 19.41 8.46
C ALA A 249 1.81 20.86 8.92
N ALA A 250 2.90 21.31 9.53
CA ALA A 250 3.07 22.74 9.84
C ALA A 250 3.09 23.57 8.54
N ASP A 251 2.53 24.74 8.58
CA ASP A 251 2.49 25.67 7.43
C ASP A 251 3.85 26.35 7.23
N THR A 252 4.84 25.58 6.74
CA THR A 252 6.18 26.08 6.40
C THR A 252 6.40 26.08 4.90
N VAL A 253 7.31 26.92 4.42
CA VAL A 253 7.69 26.95 2.98
C VAL A 253 8.28 25.60 2.57
N ALA A 254 9.07 24.97 3.44
CA ALA A 254 9.70 23.67 3.17
C ALA A 254 8.64 22.56 3.01
N ASN A 255 7.66 22.47 3.92
CA ASN A 255 6.57 21.51 3.83
C ASN A 255 5.74 21.71 2.58
N ARG A 256 5.37 22.98 2.26
CA ARG A 256 4.61 23.26 1.03
C ARG A 256 5.34 22.78 -0.22
N GLN A 257 6.66 23.03 -0.32
CA GLN A 257 7.45 22.58 -1.46
C GLN A 257 7.53 21.05 -1.51
N ALA A 258 7.83 20.38 -0.38
CA ALA A 258 7.91 18.93 -0.30
C ALA A 258 6.58 18.24 -0.66
N ILE A 259 5.45 18.81 -0.21
CA ILE A 259 4.11 18.32 -0.58
C ILE A 259 3.87 18.47 -2.08
N VAL A 260 4.10 19.66 -2.64
CA VAL A 260 3.89 19.92 -4.07
C VAL A 260 4.75 18.98 -4.92
N ASP A 261 6.02 18.82 -4.60
CA ASP A 261 6.94 17.93 -5.33
C ASP A 261 6.49 16.47 -5.25
N LEU A 262 6.05 16.03 -4.07
CA LEU A 262 5.58 14.66 -3.85
C LEU A 262 4.31 14.34 -4.63
N VAL A 263 3.30 15.24 -4.59
CA VAL A 263 1.95 14.97 -5.14
C VAL A 263 1.72 15.60 -6.51
N ASP A 264 2.74 16.16 -7.14
CA ASP A 264 2.62 16.73 -8.50
C ASP A 264 1.96 15.71 -9.43
N ARG A 265 0.96 16.16 -10.19
CA ARG A 265 0.13 15.35 -11.11
C ARG A 265 -0.59 14.18 -10.45
N ALA A 266 -0.91 14.24 -9.16
CA ALA A 266 -1.76 13.22 -8.54
C ALA A 266 -3.18 13.24 -9.13
N ASP A 267 -3.70 12.06 -9.50
CA ASP A 267 -5.08 11.92 -9.97
C ASP A 267 -6.08 12.02 -8.81
N LEU A 268 -5.63 11.70 -7.60
CA LEU A 268 -6.41 11.77 -6.37
C LEU A 268 -5.50 12.23 -5.22
N LEU A 269 -5.95 13.22 -4.46
CA LEU A 269 -5.25 13.72 -3.29
C LEU A 269 -6.18 13.68 -2.07
N PHE A 270 -5.76 12.97 -1.04
CA PHE A 270 -6.30 13.08 0.31
C PHE A 270 -5.37 14.04 1.07
N ILE A 271 -5.91 15.16 1.50
CA ILE A 271 -5.15 16.15 2.27
C ILE A 271 -6.00 16.66 3.43
N GLU A 272 -5.39 16.72 4.59
CA GLU A 272 -6.03 17.28 5.75
C GLU A 272 -6.02 18.81 5.70
N ALA A 273 -7.14 19.40 6.12
CA ALA A 273 -7.32 20.84 6.23
C ALA A 273 -8.13 21.13 7.51
N ALA A 274 -7.51 20.87 8.66
CA ALA A 274 -8.15 20.98 9.97
C ALA A 274 -8.50 22.42 10.36
N PHE A 275 -7.80 23.43 9.79
CA PHE A 275 -7.95 24.82 10.15
C PHE A 275 -8.62 25.65 9.04
N ALA A 276 -9.60 26.47 9.42
CA ALA A 276 -10.14 27.47 8.52
C ALA A 276 -9.17 28.66 8.36
N ALA A 277 -9.37 29.48 7.31
CA ALA A 277 -8.51 30.66 7.10
C ALA A 277 -8.49 31.62 8.30
N ALA A 278 -9.55 31.64 9.12
CA ALA A 278 -9.62 32.44 10.36
C ALA A 278 -8.70 31.91 11.46
N ASP A 279 -8.30 30.62 11.39
CA ASP A 279 -7.51 29.94 12.40
C ASP A 279 -6.03 29.80 12.00
N ALA A 280 -5.57 30.58 11.00
CA ALA A 280 -4.24 30.50 10.43
C ALA A 280 -3.10 30.61 11.46
N GLU A 281 -3.32 31.31 12.59
CA GLU A 281 -2.33 31.39 13.68
C GLU A 281 -2.23 30.08 14.48
N LEU A 282 -3.28 29.26 14.50
CA LEU A 282 -3.26 27.94 15.15
C LEU A 282 -2.62 26.87 14.28
N ALA A 283 -2.57 27.10 12.96
CA ALA A 283 -1.97 26.21 11.97
C ALA A 283 -0.43 26.33 11.89
N LYS A 284 0.17 27.29 12.59
CA LYS A 284 1.64 27.47 12.72
C LYS A 284 2.19 26.66 13.88
#